data_81ca2e7fa84c20a5703f403daaf92ad9
#
_entry.id   81ca2e7fa84c20a5703f403daaf92ad9
#
_cell.length_a   1.000
_cell.length_b   1.000
_cell.length_c   1.000
_cell.angle_alpha   90.00
_cell.angle_beta   90.00
_cell.angle_gamma   90.00
#
_symmetry.space_group_name_H-M   'P 1'
#
loop_
_entity.id
_entity.type
_entity.pdbx_description
1 polymer ?
#
loop_
_entity_poly.entity_id
_entity_poly.type
_entity_poly.pdbx_seq_one_letter_code
_entity_poly.pdbx_strand_id
1 'polypeptide(L)'
;MAENNTSNIGFEKQIWDAACVLRGNIDASEYKSVVLGLIFLKYISDRFEAKYKELVEEGDGFEEDQDEYTAENIFFVPENARWSAIAAAAHTPEIGTVIDDAMRSIEKENKRLKDILPKNFARPELDKRRLGEVVDLFTNIQMIEHGNSKDILGRTYEYCLSKFAEQEGKLAGEFYTPSCVVRTLVEVLQPFNGRVYDLSLIHI
;
A
#
# COMPACT_ATOMS: atom_id res chain seq x y z
N MET A 1 19.44 -3.03 26.54
CA MET A 1 18.98 -1.64 26.38
C MET A 1 18.04 -1.65 25.17
N ALA A 2 16.75 -1.49 25.40
CA ALA A 2 15.78 -1.50 24.32
C ALA A 2 15.90 -0.16 23.58
N GLU A 3 16.39 -0.19 22.36
CA GLU A 3 16.29 0.95 21.46
C GLU A 3 14.81 1.22 21.21
N ASN A 4 14.35 2.34 21.72
CA ASN A 4 13.03 2.88 21.43
C ASN A 4 12.95 3.12 19.92
N ASN A 5 12.27 2.23 19.21
CA ASN A 5 11.96 2.36 17.79
C ASN A 5 10.80 3.35 17.58
N THR A 6 10.91 4.53 18.19
CA THR A 6 10.01 5.68 18.01
C THR A 6 10.49 6.62 16.90
N SER A 7 11.55 6.25 16.20
CA SER A 7 12.20 7.11 15.22
C SER A 7 11.68 6.91 13.80
N ASN A 8 10.38 7.00 13.52
CA ASN A 8 9.87 7.36 12.20
C ASN A 8 8.33 7.44 12.15
N ILE A 9 7.72 8.13 13.09
CA ILE A 9 6.29 8.46 13.07
C ILE A 9 6.00 9.58 12.03
N GLY A 10 7.01 10.08 11.32
CA GLY A 10 6.82 11.19 10.38
C GLY A 10 6.13 10.76 9.09
N PHE A 11 6.57 9.67 8.52
CA PHE A 11 6.16 9.18 7.21
C PHE A 11 4.77 8.51 7.22
N GLU A 12 4.55 7.57 8.12
CA GLU A 12 3.26 6.89 8.26
C GLU A 12 2.15 7.87 8.61
N LYS A 13 2.48 8.88 9.44
CA LYS A 13 1.55 9.95 9.77
C LYS A 13 1.21 10.81 8.55
N GLN A 14 2.19 11.15 7.71
CA GLN A 14 1.93 11.93 6.48
C GLN A 14 1.00 11.19 5.54
N ILE A 15 1.19 9.87 5.35
CA ILE A 15 0.29 9.04 4.55
C ILE A 15 -1.12 9.05 5.13
N TRP A 16 -1.23 8.91 6.46
CA TRP A 16 -2.52 8.94 7.12
C TRP A 16 -3.22 10.29 6.99
N ASP A 17 -2.50 11.39 7.21
CA ASP A 17 -3.04 12.73 7.09
C ASP A 17 -3.50 13.02 5.65
N ALA A 18 -2.72 12.57 4.65
CA ALA A 18 -3.11 12.63 3.24
C ALA A 18 -4.36 11.79 2.95
N ALA A 19 -4.39 10.57 3.46
CA ALA A 19 -5.56 9.70 3.31
C ALA A 19 -6.83 10.31 3.93
N CYS A 20 -6.70 11.03 5.04
CA CYS A 20 -7.83 11.69 5.70
C CYS A 20 -8.55 12.75 4.82
N VAL A 21 -7.89 13.25 3.77
CA VAL A 21 -8.52 14.16 2.78
C VAL A 21 -9.68 13.47 2.05
N LEU A 22 -9.60 12.16 1.82
CA LEU A 22 -10.69 11.38 1.22
C LEU A 22 -11.91 11.23 2.12
N ARG A 23 -11.75 11.53 3.41
CA ARG A 23 -12.80 11.38 4.39
C ARG A 23 -13.96 12.33 4.08
N GLY A 24 -15.03 11.80 3.59
CA GLY A 24 -16.22 12.55 3.20
C GLY A 24 -17.47 11.72 3.45
N ASN A 25 -18.36 11.64 2.46
CA ASN A 25 -19.61 10.89 2.51
C ASN A 25 -19.47 9.40 2.16
N ILE A 26 -18.28 8.83 2.34
CA ILE A 26 -17.99 7.43 2.01
C ILE A 26 -18.10 6.59 3.29
N ASP A 27 -18.66 5.40 3.18
CA ASP A 27 -18.69 4.41 4.27
C ASP A 27 -17.27 4.07 4.74
N ALA A 28 -17.13 3.81 6.05
CA ALA A 28 -15.82 3.57 6.65
C ALA A 28 -15.09 2.36 6.05
N SER A 29 -15.82 1.28 5.73
CA SER A 29 -15.24 0.08 5.13
C SER A 29 -14.70 0.34 3.72
N GLU A 30 -15.43 1.13 2.95
CA GLU A 30 -15.05 1.52 1.59
C GLU A 30 -13.87 2.49 1.57
N TYR A 31 -13.85 3.43 2.52
CA TYR A 31 -12.75 4.36 2.71
C TYR A 31 -11.42 3.62 2.98
N LYS A 32 -11.45 2.60 3.86
CA LYS A 32 -10.28 1.74 4.12
C LYS A 32 -9.73 1.13 2.84
N SER A 33 -10.60 0.49 2.05
CA SER A 33 -10.20 -0.18 0.81
C SER A 33 -9.53 0.78 -0.18
N VAL A 34 -10.08 1.99 -0.33
CA VAL A 34 -9.50 3.02 -1.21
C VAL A 34 -8.12 3.47 -0.72
N VAL A 35 -8.01 3.79 0.56
CA VAL A 35 -6.73 4.26 1.14
C VAL A 35 -5.65 3.19 1.05
N LEU A 36 -5.96 1.97 1.49
CA LEU A 36 -5.00 0.87 1.48
C LEU A 36 -4.60 0.48 0.05
N GLY A 37 -5.55 0.54 -0.88
CA GLY A 37 -5.28 0.31 -2.31
C GLY A 37 -4.32 1.35 -2.89
N LEU A 38 -4.50 2.64 -2.59
CA LEU A 38 -3.59 3.70 -3.03
C LEU A 38 -2.18 3.56 -2.43
N ILE A 39 -2.09 3.23 -1.14
CA ILE A 39 -0.82 2.98 -0.47
C ILE A 39 -0.08 1.84 -1.17
N PHE A 40 -0.78 0.74 -1.43
CA PHE A 40 -0.20 -0.40 -2.11
C PHE A 40 0.26 -0.04 -3.53
N LEU A 41 -0.58 0.64 -4.30
CA LEU A 41 -0.27 1.06 -5.67
C LEU A 41 0.97 1.97 -5.72
N LYS A 42 1.05 2.95 -4.83
CA LYS A 42 2.22 3.82 -4.71
C LYS A 42 3.48 3.03 -4.38
N TYR A 43 3.40 2.13 -3.40
CA TYR A 43 4.54 1.31 -2.99
C TYR A 43 5.07 0.43 -4.13
N ILE A 44 4.19 -0.31 -4.82
CA ILE A 44 4.64 -1.19 -5.91
C ILE A 44 5.20 -0.39 -7.09
N SER A 45 4.61 0.78 -7.38
CA SER A 45 5.12 1.66 -8.43
C SER A 45 6.50 2.22 -8.09
N ASP A 46 6.72 2.67 -6.85
CA ASP A 46 8.02 3.15 -6.40
C ASP A 46 9.08 2.04 -6.43
N ARG A 47 8.72 0.82 -6.00
CA ARG A 47 9.61 -0.35 -6.06
C ARG A 47 10.00 -0.71 -7.49
N PHE A 48 9.02 -0.72 -8.39
CA PHE A 48 9.24 -0.95 -9.80
C PHE A 48 10.17 0.13 -10.39
N GLU A 49 9.86 1.40 -10.12
CA GLU A 49 10.61 2.52 -10.69
C GLU A 49 12.07 2.58 -10.20
N ALA A 50 12.32 2.18 -8.95
CA ALA A 50 13.67 2.05 -8.42
C ALA A 50 14.48 0.99 -9.19
N LYS A 51 13.90 -0.21 -9.40
CA LYS A 51 14.55 -1.28 -10.19
C LYS A 51 14.68 -0.90 -11.67
N TYR A 52 13.66 -0.26 -12.23
CA TYR A 52 13.71 0.24 -13.61
C TYR A 52 14.91 1.17 -13.84
N LYS A 53 15.14 2.13 -12.93
CA LYS A 53 16.28 3.03 -13.00
C LYS A 53 17.61 2.29 -12.90
N GLU A 54 17.70 1.31 -12.02
CA GLU A 54 18.89 0.45 -11.89
C GLU A 54 19.20 -0.26 -13.21
N LEU A 55 18.21 -0.92 -13.82
CA LEU A 55 18.38 -1.63 -15.10
C LEU A 55 18.74 -0.68 -16.26
N VAL A 56 18.17 0.52 -16.28
CA VAL A 56 18.54 1.56 -17.27
C VAL A 56 20.00 2.01 -17.07
N GLU A 57 20.47 2.13 -15.82
CA GLU A 57 21.87 2.49 -15.53
C GLU A 57 22.85 1.37 -15.90
N GLU A 58 22.44 0.10 -15.78
CA GLU A 58 23.22 -1.06 -16.26
C GLU A 58 23.35 -1.08 -17.78
N GLY A 59 22.34 -0.61 -18.50
CA GLY A 59 22.41 -0.36 -19.95
C GLY A 59 22.27 -1.60 -20.81
N ASP A 60 21.84 -2.72 -20.27
CA ASP A 60 21.70 -4.01 -20.97
C ASP A 60 20.37 -4.13 -21.77
N GLY A 61 19.43 -3.17 -21.61
CA GLY A 61 18.19 -3.12 -22.34
C GLY A 61 17.09 -4.05 -21.81
N PHE A 62 17.20 -4.49 -20.56
CA PHE A 62 16.23 -5.40 -19.91
C PHE A 62 15.25 -4.69 -18.98
N GLU A 63 15.17 -3.37 -19.03
CA GLU A 63 14.32 -2.54 -18.15
C GLU A 63 12.82 -2.81 -18.30
N GLU A 64 12.38 -3.42 -19.40
CA GLU A 64 10.99 -3.84 -19.63
C GLU A 64 10.83 -5.39 -19.56
N ASP A 65 11.88 -6.13 -19.17
CA ASP A 65 11.80 -7.58 -19.02
C ASP A 65 11.19 -7.93 -17.65
N GLN A 66 10.03 -8.61 -17.67
CA GLN A 66 9.28 -8.99 -16.48
C GLN A 66 10.05 -9.95 -15.56
N ASP A 67 10.93 -10.77 -16.12
CA ASP A 67 11.68 -11.76 -15.35
C ASP A 67 12.68 -11.11 -14.40
N GLU A 68 13.27 -9.97 -14.76
CA GLU A 68 14.18 -9.19 -13.91
C GLU A 68 13.50 -8.72 -12.60
N TYR A 69 12.23 -8.32 -12.69
CA TYR A 69 11.45 -7.92 -11.53
C TYR A 69 11.00 -9.11 -10.69
N THR A 70 10.58 -10.17 -11.35
CA THR A 70 10.08 -11.38 -10.68
C THR A 70 11.18 -12.07 -9.88
N ALA A 71 12.43 -12.08 -10.37
CA ALA A 71 13.59 -12.64 -9.68
C ALA A 71 13.82 -11.98 -8.30
N GLU A 72 13.54 -10.71 -8.17
CA GLU A 72 13.68 -9.94 -6.93
C GLU A 72 12.38 -9.80 -6.13
N ASN A 73 11.31 -10.51 -6.50
CA ASN A 73 9.97 -10.39 -5.91
C ASN A 73 9.41 -8.96 -6.01
N ILE A 74 9.69 -8.26 -7.10
CA ILE A 74 9.12 -6.98 -7.46
C ILE A 74 7.96 -7.25 -8.42
N PHE A 75 6.83 -6.57 -8.21
CA PHE A 75 5.71 -6.64 -9.14
C PHE A 75 6.01 -5.80 -10.37
N PHE A 76 5.77 -6.36 -11.56
CA PHE A 76 5.90 -5.62 -12.81
C PHE A 76 4.76 -4.60 -12.93
N VAL A 77 5.10 -3.36 -13.26
CA VAL A 77 4.14 -2.27 -13.41
C VAL A 77 4.14 -1.77 -14.85
N PRO A 78 3.09 -2.07 -15.63
CA PRO A 78 2.95 -1.57 -17.00
C PRO A 78 2.96 -0.04 -17.06
N GLU A 79 3.35 0.53 -18.19
CA GLU A 79 3.51 1.97 -18.37
C GLU A 79 2.26 2.77 -17.98
N ASN A 80 1.08 2.29 -18.38
CA ASN A 80 -0.20 2.92 -18.04
C ASN A 80 -0.58 2.83 -16.56
N ALA A 81 0.12 2.02 -15.78
CA ALA A 81 -0.13 1.81 -14.35
C ALA A 81 0.97 2.40 -13.45
N ARG A 82 2.02 2.97 -14.03
CA ARG A 82 3.09 3.65 -13.27
C ARG A 82 2.53 4.88 -12.56
N TRP A 83 3.08 5.19 -11.39
CA TRP A 83 2.60 6.33 -10.61
C TRP A 83 2.62 7.64 -11.37
N SER A 84 3.58 7.85 -12.26
CA SER A 84 3.66 9.03 -13.13
C SER A 84 2.43 9.20 -14.03
N ALA A 85 1.90 8.11 -14.59
CA ALA A 85 0.69 8.14 -15.40
C ALA A 85 -0.56 8.48 -14.57
N ILE A 86 -0.64 7.94 -13.35
CA ILE A 86 -1.72 8.24 -12.39
C ILE A 86 -1.66 9.70 -11.95
N ALA A 87 -0.48 10.20 -11.59
CA ALA A 87 -0.26 11.58 -11.19
C ALA A 87 -0.60 12.57 -12.32
N ALA A 88 -0.29 12.24 -13.57
CA ALA A 88 -0.69 13.06 -14.73
C ALA A 88 -2.20 13.20 -14.88
N ALA A 89 -2.97 12.20 -14.42
CA ALA A 89 -4.43 12.20 -14.47
C ALA A 89 -5.10 12.75 -13.19
N ALA A 90 -4.34 13.14 -12.16
CA ALA A 90 -4.83 13.48 -10.83
C ALA A 90 -5.95 14.55 -10.82
N HIS A 91 -5.86 15.53 -11.72
CA HIS A 91 -6.84 16.63 -11.83
C HIS A 91 -7.91 16.42 -12.91
N THR A 92 -8.02 15.21 -13.46
CA THR A 92 -9.05 14.89 -14.45
C THR A 92 -10.26 14.20 -13.79
N PRO A 93 -11.47 14.33 -14.38
CA PRO A 93 -12.63 13.59 -13.89
C PRO A 93 -12.48 12.07 -13.96
N GLU A 94 -11.59 11.60 -14.82
CA GLU A 94 -11.30 10.19 -15.11
C GLU A 94 -10.34 9.54 -14.12
N ILE A 95 -9.77 10.26 -13.16
CA ILE A 95 -8.76 9.75 -12.22
C ILE A 95 -9.17 8.41 -11.58
N GLY A 96 -10.43 8.25 -11.19
CA GLY A 96 -10.91 6.99 -10.62
C GLY A 96 -10.83 5.83 -11.63
N THR A 97 -11.20 6.07 -12.89
CA THR A 97 -11.11 5.08 -13.96
C THR A 97 -9.66 4.74 -14.27
N VAL A 98 -8.78 5.74 -14.31
CA VAL A 98 -7.34 5.55 -14.53
C VAL A 98 -6.74 4.64 -13.45
N ILE A 99 -7.10 4.85 -12.18
CA ILE A 99 -6.63 3.99 -11.08
C ILE A 99 -7.19 2.57 -11.20
N ASP A 100 -8.49 2.41 -11.50
CA ASP A 100 -9.10 1.09 -11.68
C ASP A 100 -8.45 0.33 -12.86
N ASP A 101 -8.15 1.00 -13.96
CA ASP A 101 -7.47 0.42 -15.12
C ASP A 101 -6.01 0.08 -14.81
N ALA A 102 -5.32 0.91 -14.03
CA ALA A 102 -3.98 0.61 -13.53
C ALA A 102 -3.97 -0.67 -12.68
N MET A 103 -4.92 -0.81 -11.74
CA MET A 103 -5.06 -2.02 -10.92
C MET A 103 -5.31 -3.27 -11.79
N ARG A 104 -6.19 -3.18 -12.80
CA ARG A 104 -6.45 -4.28 -13.74
C ARG A 104 -5.20 -4.66 -14.55
N SER A 105 -4.45 -3.66 -15.01
CA SER A 105 -3.22 -3.87 -15.79
C SER A 105 -2.16 -4.57 -14.94
N ILE A 106 -1.98 -4.15 -13.69
CA ILE A 106 -1.05 -4.78 -12.75
C ILE A 106 -1.44 -6.23 -12.47
N GLU A 107 -2.71 -6.52 -12.22
CA GLU A 107 -3.18 -7.90 -12.00
C GLU A 107 -2.97 -8.80 -13.21
N LYS A 108 -3.14 -8.26 -14.42
CA LYS A 108 -2.94 -9.00 -15.67
C LYS A 108 -1.49 -9.48 -15.81
N GLU A 109 -0.54 -8.63 -15.49
CA GLU A 109 0.88 -8.95 -15.58
C GLU A 109 1.39 -9.77 -14.37
N ASN A 110 0.70 -9.70 -13.23
CA ASN A 110 1.13 -10.35 -12.00
C ASN A 110 0.10 -11.40 -11.53
N LYS A 111 0.27 -12.65 -11.91
CA LYS A 111 -0.65 -13.75 -11.56
C LYS A 111 -0.93 -13.88 -10.06
N ARG A 112 0.04 -13.51 -9.20
CA ARG A 112 -0.09 -13.55 -7.73
C ARG A 112 -1.07 -12.52 -7.19
N LEU A 113 -1.37 -11.46 -7.95
CA LEU A 113 -2.30 -10.38 -7.55
C LEU A 113 -3.70 -10.54 -8.17
N LYS A 114 -3.93 -11.61 -8.93
CA LYS A 114 -5.19 -11.80 -9.65
C LYS A 114 -6.39 -11.71 -8.71
N ASP A 115 -7.33 -10.84 -9.05
CA ASP A 115 -8.60 -10.59 -8.35
C ASP A 115 -8.45 -10.10 -6.89
N ILE A 116 -7.27 -9.58 -6.50
CA ILE A 116 -6.99 -9.12 -5.13
C ILE A 116 -7.10 -7.58 -5.02
N LEU A 117 -6.68 -6.86 -6.07
CA LEU A 117 -6.60 -5.40 -5.99
C LEU A 117 -8.00 -4.74 -6.02
N PRO A 118 -8.21 -3.67 -5.23
CA PRO A 118 -9.47 -2.95 -5.25
C PRO A 118 -9.66 -2.22 -6.59
N LYS A 119 -10.88 -2.25 -7.15
CA LYS A 119 -11.26 -1.65 -8.43
C LYS A 119 -12.56 -0.86 -8.24
N ASN A 120 -12.57 0.03 -7.27
CA ASN A 120 -13.75 0.79 -6.86
C ASN A 120 -13.49 2.31 -6.78
N PHE A 121 -12.46 2.79 -7.51
CA PHE A 121 -12.08 4.21 -7.52
C PHE A 121 -12.94 5.05 -8.47
N ALA A 122 -13.51 4.42 -9.52
CA ALA A 122 -14.36 5.12 -10.49
C ALA A 122 -15.77 5.44 -9.98
N ARG A 123 -16.20 4.86 -8.85
CA ARG A 123 -17.56 5.02 -8.33
C ARG A 123 -17.95 6.48 -8.08
N PRO A 124 -19.25 6.84 -8.25
CA PRO A 124 -19.74 8.23 -8.12
C PRO A 124 -19.59 8.81 -6.70
N GLU A 125 -19.66 7.96 -5.67
CA GLU A 125 -19.62 8.36 -4.26
C GLU A 125 -18.23 8.87 -3.86
N LEU A 126 -17.18 8.47 -4.59
CA LEU A 126 -15.82 8.92 -4.38
C LEU A 126 -15.57 10.25 -5.10
N ASP A 127 -15.35 11.30 -4.33
CA ASP A 127 -15.04 12.63 -4.85
C ASP A 127 -13.70 12.61 -5.62
N LYS A 128 -13.77 12.80 -6.93
CA LYS A 128 -12.60 12.73 -7.84
C LYS A 128 -11.59 13.84 -7.58
N ARG A 129 -12.04 15.00 -7.13
CA ARG A 129 -11.15 16.10 -6.78
C ARG A 129 -10.32 15.75 -5.56
N ARG A 130 -10.96 15.24 -4.49
CA ARG A 130 -10.25 14.77 -3.29
C ARG A 130 -9.32 13.61 -3.58
N LEU A 131 -9.73 12.70 -4.46
CA LEU A 131 -8.88 11.60 -4.91
C LEU A 131 -7.61 12.13 -5.58
N GLY A 132 -7.74 13.13 -6.47
CA GLY A 132 -6.60 13.80 -7.09
C GLY A 132 -5.68 14.50 -6.06
N GLU A 133 -6.25 15.22 -5.09
CA GLU A 133 -5.48 15.85 -4.01
C GLU A 133 -4.65 14.81 -3.23
N VAL A 134 -5.20 13.62 -2.97
CA VAL A 134 -4.44 12.54 -2.29
C VAL A 134 -3.35 11.97 -3.18
N VAL A 135 -3.60 11.80 -4.48
CA VAL A 135 -2.57 11.39 -5.44
C VAL A 135 -1.41 12.38 -5.44
N ASP A 136 -1.69 13.70 -5.44
CA ASP A 136 -0.64 14.73 -5.36
C ASP A 136 0.16 14.64 -4.06
N LEU A 137 -0.51 14.46 -2.93
CA LEU A 137 0.15 14.32 -1.63
C LEU A 137 1.05 13.08 -1.62
N PHE A 138 0.57 11.93 -2.14
CA PHE A 138 1.35 10.70 -2.21
C PHE A 138 2.52 10.81 -3.19
N THR A 139 2.41 11.62 -4.24
CA THR A 139 3.49 11.86 -5.20
C THR A 139 4.73 12.42 -4.53
N ASN A 140 4.55 13.24 -3.49
CA ASN A 140 5.65 13.85 -2.73
C ASN A 140 6.22 12.93 -1.63
N ILE A 141 5.65 11.73 -1.45
CA ILE A 141 6.10 10.77 -0.45
C ILE A 141 6.92 9.68 -1.14
N GLN A 142 8.17 9.51 -0.74
CA GLN A 142 9.01 8.38 -1.16
C GLN A 142 8.77 7.20 -0.23
N MET A 143 8.20 6.11 -0.79
CA MET A 143 7.93 4.90 -0.02
C MET A 143 9.12 3.93 0.04
N ILE A 144 10.25 4.29 -0.58
CA ILE A 144 11.46 3.48 -0.61
C ILE A 144 12.61 4.32 -0.08
N GLU A 145 13.10 3.99 1.10
CA GLU A 145 14.38 4.50 1.60
C GLU A 145 15.48 3.52 1.22
N HIS A 146 16.57 4.03 0.66
CA HIS A 146 17.75 3.24 0.34
C HIS A 146 18.28 2.54 1.59
N GLY A 147 18.17 1.22 1.63
CA GLY A 147 18.83 0.36 2.61
C GLY A 147 17.96 -0.40 3.62
N ASN A 148 16.68 -0.06 3.86
CA ASN A 148 15.83 -0.73 4.86
C ASN A 148 14.40 -1.02 4.38
N SER A 149 14.23 -1.29 3.10
CA SER A 149 12.93 -1.31 2.42
C SER A 149 12.03 -2.52 2.72
N LYS A 150 12.48 -3.49 3.54
CA LYS A 150 11.75 -4.77 3.66
C LYS A 150 10.43 -4.70 4.39
N ASP A 151 10.11 -3.61 5.11
CA ASP A 151 8.91 -3.55 5.93
C ASP A 151 8.18 -2.18 5.96
N ILE A 152 8.52 -1.25 5.06
CA ILE A 152 7.85 0.07 5.04
C ILE A 152 6.35 -0.09 4.72
N LEU A 153 6.01 -0.95 3.75
CA LEU A 153 4.62 -1.21 3.42
C LEU A 153 3.86 -1.83 4.59
N GLY A 154 4.43 -2.85 5.24
CA GLY A 154 3.83 -3.51 6.40
C GLY A 154 3.58 -2.52 7.53
N ARG A 155 4.58 -1.72 7.90
CA ARG A 155 4.47 -0.69 8.95
C ARG A 155 3.42 0.36 8.63
N THR A 156 3.39 0.85 7.38
CA THR A 156 2.40 1.84 6.93
C THR A 156 1.00 1.24 6.99
N TYR A 157 0.85 0.00 6.53
CA TYR A 157 -0.40 -0.72 6.54
C TYR A 157 -0.91 -0.93 7.98
N GLU A 158 -0.06 -1.40 8.90
CA GLU A 158 -0.36 -1.56 10.32
C GLU A 158 -0.75 -0.24 10.98
N TYR A 159 -0.01 0.83 10.68
CA TYR A 159 -0.33 2.15 11.20
C TYR A 159 -1.72 2.61 10.76
N CYS A 160 -2.03 2.48 9.48
CA CYS A 160 -3.35 2.85 8.95
C CYS A 160 -4.46 1.97 9.54
N LEU A 161 -4.25 0.66 9.66
CA LEU A 161 -5.22 -0.23 10.30
C LEU A 161 -5.48 0.14 11.76
N SER A 162 -4.43 0.47 12.52
CA SER A 162 -4.58 0.92 13.91
C SER A 162 -5.39 2.21 14.00
N LYS A 163 -5.18 3.15 13.06
CA LYS A 163 -5.93 4.40 12.99
C LYS A 163 -7.40 4.19 12.61
N PHE A 164 -7.68 3.27 11.70
CA PHE A 164 -9.06 2.86 11.39
C PHE A 164 -9.75 2.27 12.61
N ALA A 165 -9.08 1.33 13.31
CA ALA A 165 -9.62 0.74 14.52
C ALA A 165 -9.89 1.76 15.64
N GLU A 166 -9.02 2.75 15.82
CA GLU A 166 -9.24 3.86 16.76
C GLU A 166 -10.50 4.67 16.42
N GLN A 167 -10.78 4.87 15.13
CA GLN A 167 -11.88 5.71 14.66
C GLN A 167 -13.24 5.00 14.66
N GLU A 168 -13.27 3.71 14.33
CA GLU A 168 -14.50 2.93 14.27
C GLU A 168 -15.01 2.53 15.65
N GLY A 169 -14.15 2.63 16.66
CA GLY A 169 -14.49 2.23 18.02
C GLY A 169 -14.82 0.75 18.14
N LYS A 170 -15.33 0.34 19.31
CA LYS A 170 -15.64 -1.07 19.60
C LYS A 170 -16.81 -1.67 18.81
N LEU A 171 -17.44 -0.90 17.93
CA LEU A 171 -18.66 -1.31 17.21
C LEU A 171 -18.40 -2.12 15.93
N ALA A 172 -17.18 -2.07 15.38
CA ALA A 172 -16.88 -2.73 14.09
C ALA A 172 -16.50 -4.21 14.19
N GLY A 173 -16.32 -4.76 15.40
CA GLY A 173 -16.04 -6.20 15.60
C GLY A 173 -14.68 -6.68 15.09
N GLU A 174 -13.94 -5.84 14.38
CA GLU A 174 -12.60 -6.12 13.90
C GLU A 174 -11.58 -5.63 14.93
N PHE A 175 -10.95 -6.56 15.61
CA PHE A 175 -9.89 -6.22 16.58
C PHE A 175 -8.52 -6.36 15.92
N TYR A 176 -7.86 -5.22 15.73
CA TYR A 176 -6.44 -5.22 15.40
C TYR A 176 -5.64 -5.48 16.68
N THR A 177 -4.85 -6.55 16.69
CA THR A 177 -3.96 -6.84 17.82
C THR A 177 -2.78 -5.87 17.81
N PRO A 178 -2.60 -5.00 18.83
CA PRO A 178 -1.49 -4.05 18.85
C PRO A 178 -0.14 -4.74 18.70
N SER A 179 0.77 -4.15 17.93
CA SER A 179 2.10 -4.71 17.66
C SER A 179 2.92 -4.99 18.92
N CYS A 180 2.71 -4.22 20.00
CA CYS A 180 3.35 -4.48 21.29
C CYS A 180 2.89 -5.80 21.92
N VAL A 181 1.63 -6.19 21.75
CA VAL A 181 1.09 -7.48 22.23
C VAL A 181 1.66 -8.61 21.40
N VAL A 182 1.62 -8.48 20.05
CA VAL A 182 2.22 -9.47 19.14
C VAL A 182 3.69 -9.70 19.45
N ARG A 183 4.45 -8.62 19.61
CA ARG A 183 5.88 -8.68 19.95
C ARG A 183 6.10 -9.40 21.29
N THR A 184 5.30 -9.10 22.31
CA THR A 184 5.38 -9.78 23.61
C THR A 184 5.10 -11.29 23.46
N LEU A 185 4.09 -11.68 22.68
CA LEU A 185 3.78 -13.08 22.42
C LEU A 185 4.92 -13.79 21.69
N VAL A 186 5.51 -13.16 20.68
CA VAL A 186 6.64 -13.71 19.94
C VAL A 186 7.87 -13.87 20.84
N GLU A 187 8.18 -12.90 21.70
CA GLU A 187 9.28 -12.98 22.65
C GLU A 187 9.09 -14.09 23.69
N VAL A 188 7.86 -14.31 24.14
CA VAL A 188 7.53 -15.37 25.09
C VAL A 188 7.60 -16.76 24.44
N LEU A 189 7.02 -16.89 23.24
CA LEU A 189 6.93 -18.17 22.54
C LEU A 189 8.23 -18.57 21.85
N GLN A 190 9.07 -17.61 21.46
CA GLN A 190 10.32 -17.79 20.71
C GLN A 190 10.20 -18.84 19.58
N PRO A 191 9.31 -18.62 18.61
CA PRO A 191 9.05 -19.59 17.56
C PRO A 191 10.21 -19.62 16.56
N PHE A 192 11.12 -20.59 16.69
CA PHE A 192 12.25 -20.73 15.77
C PHE A 192 11.90 -21.55 14.53
N ASN A 193 11.00 -22.55 14.70
CA ASN A 193 10.53 -23.41 13.61
C ASN A 193 9.24 -24.12 14.04
N GLY A 194 8.28 -24.26 13.13
CA GLY A 194 7.05 -24.96 13.44
C GLY A 194 5.85 -24.47 12.63
N ARG A 195 4.68 -25.02 12.97
CA ARG A 195 3.40 -24.54 12.43
C ARG A 195 2.81 -23.51 13.37
N VAL A 196 2.42 -22.36 12.85
CA VAL A 196 1.67 -21.35 13.59
C VAL A 196 0.17 -21.64 13.41
N TYR A 197 -0.56 -21.66 14.51
CA TYR A 197 -2.00 -21.83 14.51
C TYR A 197 -2.63 -20.66 15.26
N ASP A 198 -3.36 -19.83 14.54
CA ASP A 198 -4.09 -18.69 15.10
C ASP A 198 -5.59 -18.96 15.04
N LEU A 199 -6.19 -19.12 16.21
CA LEU A 199 -7.63 -19.38 16.36
C LEU A 199 -8.50 -18.16 15.96
N SER A 200 -7.95 -16.95 15.98
CA SER A 200 -8.68 -15.74 15.61
C SER A 200 -8.98 -15.67 14.12
N LEU A 201 -8.24 -16.41 13.29
CA LEU A 201 -8.42 -16.46 11.83
C LEU A 201 -9.43 -17.52 11.35
N ILE A 202 -10.04 -18.28 12.26
CA ILE A 202 -10.97 -19.38 11.91
C ILE A 202 -12.33 -18.88 11.42
N HIS A 203 -12.67 -17.63 11.64
CA HIS A 203 -13.97 -17.05 11.27
C HIS A 203 -13.95 -16.26 9.95
N ILE A 204 -12.98 -16.52 9.09
CA ILE A 204 -12.96 -15.97 7.74
C ILE A 204 -13.52 -16.98 6.75
#